data_831cbeed85777c27c0c8d035fe00f389
#
_entry.id   831cbeed85777c27c0c8d035fe00f389
#
_cell.length_a   1.000
_cell.length_b   1.000
_cell.length_c   1.000
_cell.angle_alpha   90.00
_cell.angle_beta   90.00
_cell.angle_gamma   90.00
#
_symmetry.space_group_name_H-M   'P 1'
#
loop_
_entity.id
_entity.type
_entity.pdbx_description
1 polymer ?
#
loop_
_entity_poly.entity_id
_entity_poly.type
_entity_poly.pdbx_seq_one_letter_code
_entity_poly.pdbx_strand_id
1 'polypeptide(L)'
;MRSYRQYFVVIAIVAVCILAAGTAQGQAAADLYKTKCQACHGPDGVGSTVMGKKLGARDFHSPEVQKMTDAQLIEIITKGKEKMPAYGAGKLTAAQIKDLAGYVRELGKKK
;
A
#
# COMPACT_ATOMS: atom_id res chain seq x y z
N MET A 1 36.33 -2.51 30.27
CA MET A 1 35.21 -1.57 30.48
C MET A 1 34.89 -0.65 29.29
N ARG A 2 35.88 -0.25 28.48
CA ARG A 2 35.63 0.55 27.26
C ARG A 2 34.85 -0.19 26.16
N SER A 3 35.02 -1.51 26.01
CA SER A 3 34.37 -2.29 24.94
C SER A 3 32.85 -2.39 25.10
N TYR A 4 32.31 -2.53 26.30
CA TYR A 4 30.86 -2.67 26.49
C TYR A 4 30.07 -1.42 26.10
N ARG A 5 30.59 -0.24 26.37
CA ARG A 5 29.97 1.02 25.96
C ARG A 5 29.88 1.15 24.42
N GLN A 6 30.90 0.69 23.70
CA GLN A 6 30.92 0.71 22.25
C GLN A 6 29.90 -0.27 21.67
N TYR A 7 29.73 -1.45 22.24
CA TYR A 7 28.72 -2.42 21.79
C TYR A 7 27.30 -1.92 22.03
N PHE A 8 27.02 -1.28 23.16
CA PHE A 8 25.69 -0.69 23.41
C PHE A 8 25.34 0.43 22.42
N VAL A 9 26.29 1.27 22.06
CA VAL A 9 26.09 2.34 21.10
C VAL A 9 25.83 1.78 19.69
N VAL A 10 26.59 0.76 19.28
CA VAL A 10 26.40 0.11 17.96
C VAL A 10 25.05 -0.60 17.88
N ILE A 11 24.65 -1.33 18.93
CA ILE A 11 23.35 -2.00 18.98
C ILE A 11 22.19 -0.98 18.93
N ALA A 12 22.31 0.14 19.65
CA ALA A 12 21.30 1.19 19.63
C ALA A 12 21.17 1.83 18.23
N ILE A 13 22.27 2.07 17.53
CA ILE A 13 22.27 2.66 16.18
C ILE A 13 21.65 1.68 15.18
N VAL A 14 21.97 0.40 15.25
CA VAL A 14 21.39 -0.63 14.37
C VAL A 14 19.88 -0.78 14.59
N ALA A 15 19.41 -0.75 15.84
CA ALA A 15 17.98 -0.82 16.16
C ALA A 15 17.19 0.38 15.61
N VAL A 16 17.75 1.60 15.67
CA VAL A 16 17.13 2.81 15.13
C VAL A 16 17.05 2.75 13.60
N CYS A 17 18.07 2.23 12.91
CA CYS A 17 18.05 2.10 11.45
C CYS A 17 16.97 1.10 10.95
N ILE A 18 16.72 0.03 11.68
CA ILE A 18 15.70 -0.98 11.32
C ILE A 18 14.28 -0.39 11.45
N LEU A 19 14.02 0.44 12.46
CA LEU A 19 12.73 1.11 12.64
C LEU A 19 12.46 2.17 11.55
N ALA A 20 13.48 2.87 11.08
CA ALA A 20 13.35 3.87 10.03
C ALA A 20 13.04 3.27 8.64
N ALA A 21 13.51 2.06 8.31
CA ALA A 21 13.27 1.40 7.04
C ALA A 21 11.78 1.02 6.84
N GLY A 22 11.08 0.62 7.91
CA GLY A 22 9.65 0.28 7.85
C GLY A 22 8.74 1.47 7.57
N THR A 23 9.08 2.67 8.04
CA THR A 23 8.30 3.90 7.84
C THR A 23 8.47 4.46 6.42
N ALA A 24 9.64 4.31 5.79
CA ALA A 24 9.90 4.78 4.43
C ALA A 24 9.07 4.03 3.37
N GLN A 25 8.89 2.72 3.50
CA GLN A 25 8.07 1.91 2.59
C GLN A 25 6.58 2.26 2.68
N GLY A 26 6.05 2.46 3.88
CA GLY A 26 4.67 2.89 4.08
C GLY A 26 4.38 4.25 3.46
N GLN A 27 5.30 5.21 3.58
CA GLN A 27 5.16 6.52 2.96
C GLN A 27 5.19 6.44 1.44
N ALA A 28 6.06 5.63 0.85
CA ALA A 28 6.14 5.44 -0.60
C ALA A 28 4.85 4.82 -1.16
N ALA A 29 4.25 3.85 -0.48
CA ALA A 29 2.96 3.27 -0.88
C ALA A 29 1.83 4.28 -0.80
N ALA A 30 1.79 5.11 0.26
CA ALA A 30 0.80 6.19 0.40
C ALA A 30 0.90 7.22 -0.73
N ASP A 31 2.11 7.61 -1.11
CA ASP A 31 2.35 8.55 -2.21
C ASP A 31 1.94 7.97 -3.57
N LEU A 32 2.25 6.70 -3.83
CA LEU A 32 1.81 6.00 -5.04
C LEU A 32 0.28 5.89 -5.10
N TYR A 33 -0.35 5.55 -3.99
CA TYR A 33 -1.80 5.48 -3.90
C TYR A 33 -2.45 6.83 -4.23
N LYS A 34 -1.94 7.90 -3.64
CA LYS A 34 -2.41 9.26 -3.87
C LYS A 34 -2.35 9.66 -5.35
N THR A 35 -1.28 9.30 -6.04
CA THR A 35 -1.08 9.68 -7.44
C THR A 35 -1.75 8.75 -8.44
N LYS A 36 -1.93 7.47 -8.13
CA LYS A 36 -2.39 6.45 -9.09
C LYS A 36 -3.79 5.89 -8.81
N CYS A 37 -4.25 5.92 -7.58
CA CYS A 37 -5.44 5.19 -7.14
C CYS A 37 -6.54 6.09 -6.58
N GLN A 38 -6.16 7.15 -5.89
CA GLN A 38 -7.05 7.99 -5.09
C GLN A 38 -8.14 8.70 -5.92
N ALA A 39 -7.87 9.02 -7.18
CA ALA A 39 -8.85 9.69 -8.04
C ALA A 39 -10.16 8.90 -8.17
N CYS A 40 -10.07 7.57 -8.19
CA CYS A 40 -11.23 6.68 -8.25
C CYS A 40 -11.62 6.14 -6.87
N HIS A 41 -10.65 5.60 -6.11
CA HIS A 41 -10.93 4.92 -4.85
C HIS A 41 -11.11 5.86 -3.65
N GLY A 42 -10.71 7.13 -3.78
CA GLY A 42 -10.80 8.11 -2.71
C GLY A 42 -9.66 7.98 -1.69
N PRO A 43 -9.44 9.02 -0.85
CA PRO A 43 -8.42 8.99 0.19
C PRO A 43 -8.72 7.98 1.30
N ASP A 44 -9.98 7.60 1.46
CA ASP A 44 -10.48 6.63 2.44
C ASP A 44 -10.69 5.22 1.86
N GLY A 45 -10.55 5.04 0.55
CA GLY A 45 -10.76 3.76 -0.12
C GLY A 45 -12.22 3.36 -0.31
N VAL A 46 -13.17 4.25 -0.10
CA VAL A 46 -14.62 3.98 -0.23
C VAL A 46 -15.09 3.97 -1.69
N GLY A 47 -14.35 4.62 -2.59
CA GLY A 47 -14.76 4.71 -4.00
C GLY A 47 -15.87 5.71 -4.26
N SER A 48 -16.10 6.65 -3.34
CA SER A 48 -17.20 7.63 -3.42
C SER A 48 -16.86 8.93 -4.18
N THR A 49 -15.69 9.02 -4.80
CA THR A 49 -15.35 10.15 -5.66
C THR A 49 -16.28 10.21 -6.88
N VAL A 50 -16.37 11.34 -7.54
CA VAL A 50 -17.17 11.48 -8.78
C VAL A 50 -16.72 10.43 -9.82
N MET A 51 -15.42 10.31 -10.03
CA MET A 51 -14.85 9.33 -10.96
C MET A 51 -15.07 7.89 -10.48
N GLY A 52 -14.91 7.63 -9.18
CA GLY A 52 -15.14 6.32 -8.57
C GLY A 52 -16.57 5.83 -8.77
N LYS A 53 -17.55 6.68 -8.53
CA LYS A 53 -18.97 6.35 -8.77
C LYS A 53 -19.25 6.08 -10.26
N LYS A 54 -18.71 6.90 -11.14
CA LYS A 54 -18.88 6.75 -12.58
C LYS A 54 -18.29 5.44 -13.11
N LEU A 55 -17.13 5.04 -12.61
CA LEU A 55 -16.39 3.87 -13.08
C LEU A 55 -16.65 2.59 -12.25
N GLY A 56 -17.43 2.67 -11.18
CA GLY A 56 -17.73 1.52 -10.33
C GLY A 56 -16.57 1.10 -9.44
N ALA A 57 -15.79 2.05 -8.92
CA ALA A 57 -14.70 1.76 -7.99
C ALA A 57 -15.24 1.08 -6.72
N ARG A 58 -14.58 0.01 -6.30
CA ARG A 58 -15.00 -0.77 -5.15
C ARG A 58 -14.61 -0.11 -3.84
N ASP A 59 -15.45 -0.29 -2.85
CA ASP A 59 -15.17 0.09 -1.47
C ASP A 59 -14.25 -0.99 -0.83
N PHE A 60 -13.09 -0.58 -0.36
CA PHE A 60 -12.14 -1.48 0.29
C PHE A 60 -12.66 -2.04 1.61
N HIS A 61 -13.65 -1.41 2.22
CA HIS A 61 -14.30 -1.88 3.45
C HIS A 61 -15.35 -2.96 3.20
N SER A 62 -15.74 -3.17 1.95
CA SER A 62 -16.77 -4.15 1.60
C SER A 62 -16.34 -5.58 1.94
N PRO A 63 -17.27 -6.46 2.33
CA PRO A 63 -16.96 -7.86 2.58
C PRO A 63 -16.31 -8.56 1.39
N GLU A 64 -16.69 -8.18 0.18
CA GLU A 64 -16.13 -8.72 -1.06
C GLU A 64 -14.62 -8.47 -1.14
N VAL A 65 -14.17 -7.22 -0.91
CA VAL A 65 -12.76 -6.88 -0.94
C VAL A 65 -12.02 -7.47 0.26
N GLN A 66 -12.62 -7.44 1.44
CA GLN A 66 -12.01 -7.99 2.66
C GLN A 66 -11.75 -9.49 2.58
N LYS A 67 -12.52 -10.24 1.82
CA LYS A 67 -12.33 -11.69 1.59
C LYS A 67 -11.23 -12.00 0.59
N MET A 68 -10.79 -11.04 -0.21
CA MET A 68 -9.72 -11.26 -1.18
C MET A 68 -8.39 -11.55 -0.49
N THR A 69 -7.63 -12.48 -1.04
CA THR A 69 -6.25 -12.74 -0.62
C THR A 69 -5.32 -11.64 -1.12
N ASP A 70 -4.15 -11.52 -0.52
CA ASP A 70 -3.12 -10.59 -1.01
C ASP A 70 -2.74 -10.87 -2.46
N ALA A 71 -2.63 -12.15 -2.84
CA ALA A 71 -2.37 -12.55 -4.21
C ALA A 71 -3.45 -12.07 -5.18
N GLN A 72 -4.72 -12.13 -4.79
CA GLN A 72 -5.84 -11.64 -5.61
C GLN A 72 -5.80 -10.11 -5.75
N LEU A 73 -5.52 -9.37 -4.68
CA LEU A 73 -5.35 -7.93 -4.75
C LEU A 73 -4.18 -7.53 -5.66
N ILE A 74 -3.05 -8.20 -5.53
CA ILE A 74 -1.86 -8.00 -6.37
C ILE A 74 -2.20 -8.28 -7.85
N GLU A 75 -2.93 -9.35 -8.13
CA GLU A 75 -3.35 -9.69 -9.49
C GLU A 75 -4.24 -8.61 -10.10
N ILE A 76 -5.21 -8.11 -9.37
CA ILE A 76 -6.11 -7.04 -9.85
C ILE A 76 -5.34 -5.76 -10.14
N ILE A 77 -4.42 -5.35 -9.27
CA ILE A 77 -3.59 -4.17 -9.50
C ILE A 77 -2.69 -4.37 -10.72
N THR A 78 -2.12 -5.56 -10.86
CA THR A 78 -1.19 -5.90 -11.95
C THR A 78 -1.90 -5.93 -13.31
N LYS A 79 -3.01 -6.65 -13.40
CA LYS A 79 -3.72 -6.92 -14.66
C LYS A 79 -4.85 -5.95 -14.95
N GLY A 80 -5.32 -5.22 -13.94
CA GLY A 80 -6.54 -4.45 -14.02
C GLY A 80 -7.79 -5.32 -13.95
N LYS A 81 -8.94 -4.68 -13.83
CA LYS A 81 -10.24 -5.36 -13.85
C LYS A 81 -11.32 -4.38 -14.31
N GLU A 82 -12.10 -4.77 -15.32
CA GLU A 82 -13.13 -3.92 -15.87
C GLU A 82 -12.59 -2.55 -16.31
N LYS A 83 -13.03 -1.46 -15.69
CA LYS A 83 -12.56 -0.09 -15.99
C LYS A 83 -11.32 0.32 -15.22
N MET A 84 -10.85 -0.51 -14.27
CA MET A 84 -9.62 -0.28 -13.56
C MET A 84 -8.43 -0.62 -14.46
N PRO A 85 -7.49 0.32 -14.68
CA PRO A 85 -6.33 0.06 -15.53
C PRO A 85 -5.35 -0.93 -14.89
N ALA A 86 -4.54 -1.58 -15.74
CA ALA A 86 -3.45 -2.44 -15.32
C ALA A 86 -2.21 -1.61 -14.98
N TYR A 87 -1.56 -1.91 -13.86
CA TYR A 87 -0.35 -1.23 -13.40
C TYR A 87 0.92 -2.09 -13.51
N GLY A 88 0.80 -3.34 -13.94
CA GLY A 88 1.93 -4.16 -14.35
C GLY A 88 2.57 -3.67 -15.65
N ALA A 89 3.33 -4.51 -16.32
CA ALA A 89 3.90 -4.22 -17.64
C ALA A 89 4.72 -2.90 -17.68
N GLY A 90 5.54 -2.66 -16.66
CA GLY A 90 6.48 -1.54 -16.62
C GLY A 90 5.95 -0.24 -16.01
N LYS A 91 4.69 -0.14 -15.64
CA LYS A 91 4.17 1.05 -14.94
C LYS A 91 4.59 1.10 -13.48
N LEU A 92 4.45 0.01 -12.77
CA LEU A 92 4.90 -0.16 -11.38
C LEU A 92 5.70 -1.46 -11.27
N THR A 93 6.64 -1.49 -10.34
CA THR A 93 7.39 -2.71 -10.03
C THR A 93 6.53 -3.69 -9.24
N ALA A 94 6.90 -4.97 -9.24
CA ALA A 94 6.24 -5.99 -8.42
C ALA A 94 6.26 -5.63 -6.92
N ALA A 95 7.35 -5.06 -6.43
CA ALA A 95 7.47 -4.61 -5.04
C ALA A 95 6.51 -3.45 -4.73
N GLN A 96 6.39 -2.48 -5.62
CA GLN A 96 5.44 -1.36 -5.49
C GLN A 96 3.99 -1.84 -5.48
N ILE A 97 3.64 -2.78 -6.33
CA ILE A 97 2.29 -3.37 -6.38
C ILE A 97 1.98 -4.12 -5.08
N LYS A 98 2.92 -4.89 -4.56
CA LYS A 98 2.78 -5.57 -3.28
C LYS A 98 2.55 -4.58 -2.13
N ASP A 99 3.31 -3.50 -2.09
CA ASP A 99 3.17 -2.45 -1.08
C ASP A 99 1.82 -1.73 -1.20
N LEU A 100 1.35 -1.48 -2.41
CA LEU A 100 0.02 -0.93 -2.65
C LEU A 100 -1.10 -1.86 -2.19
N ALA A 101 -0.99 -3.16 -2.41
CA ALA A 101 -1.95 -4.13 -1.90
C ALA A 101 -2.03 -4.09 -0.37
N GLY A 102 -0.89 -3.98 0.31
CA GLY A 102 -0.83 -3.77 1.76
C GLY A 102 -1.49 -2.46 2.21
N TYR A 103 -1.27 -1.39 1.48
CA TYR A 103 -1.89 -0.09 1.75
C TYR A 103 -3.43 -0.13 1.57
N VAL A 104 -3.92 -0.79 0.54
CA VAL A 104 -5.36 -1.04 0.33
C VAL A 104 -5.97 -1.76 1.54
N ARG A 105 -5.29 -2.78 2.06
CA ARG A 105 -5.75 -3.47 3.27
C ARG A 105 -5.79 -2.56 4.48
N GLU A 106 -4.79 -1.72 4.69
CA GLU A 106 -4.77 -0.76 5.79
C GLU A 106 -5.92 0.25 5.69
N LEU A 107 -6.19 0.78 4.50
CA LEU A 107 -7.34 1.66 4.29
C LEU A 107 -8.66 0.94 4.58
N GLY A 108 -8.81 -0.30 4.16
CA GLY A 108 -10.02 -1.10 4.36
C GLY A 108 -10.31 -1.46 5.82
N LYS A 109 -9.32 -1.34 6.71
CA LYS A 109 -9.48 -1.53 8.16
C LYS A 109 -9.87 -0.26 8.91
N LYS A 110 -9.61 0.91 8.35
CA LYS A 110 -9.93 2.20 8.97
C LYS A 110 -11.41 2.49 8.83
N LYS A 111 -12.03 2.90 9.93
CA LYS A 111 -13.44 3.34 9.94
C LYS A 111 -13.57 4.82 9.63
#